data_7fbe01486ba68379474ce9fefe58c21e
#
_entry.id   7fbe01486ba68379474ce9fefe58c21e
#
_cell.length_a   1.000
_cell.length_b   1.000
_cell.length_c   1.000
_cell.angle_alpha   90.00
_cell.angle_beta   90.00
_cell.angle_gamma   90.00
#
_symmetry.space_group_name_H-M   'P 1'
#
loop_
_entity.id
_entity.type
_entity.pdbx_description
1 polymer ?
#
loop_
_entity_poly.entity_id
_entity_poly.type
_entity_poly.pdbx_seq_one_letter_code
_entity_poly.pdbx_strand_id
1 'polypeptide(L)'
;MLDQAYSRRQFLGLAGGLASIVGLGLVGCGGAGASDDTGSAAAAESVSGEVTYDGASSFQALVEAAAEKFMDANPDVSVSGSGNGSGKGLTAVAAGTVTIGNSDVFAETKLEADQVKNLVDHEVAVVGMGPVVSKNVKVDDLSLEQLKGIFSGQITNWKEVGGDDAKIVVLNRKAGSGTRATFE
;
A
#
# COMPACT_ATOMS: atom_id res chain seq x y z
N MET A 1 5.51 4.60 -22.46
CA MET A 1 5.23 6.05 -22.40
C MET A 1 4.41 6.30 -21.15
N LEU A 2 5.02 6.33 -19.98
CA LEU A 2 4.38 6.72 -18.73
C LEU A 2 5.45 7.46 -17.91
N ASP A 3 5.65 8.73 -18.28
CA ASP A 3 6.51 9.65 -17.56
C ASP A 3 5.60 10.76 -17.01
N GLN A 4 4.96 10.51 -15.88
CA GLN A 4 4.41 11.56 -15.03
C GLN A 4 4.78 11.27 -13.58
N ALA A 5 5.96 11.77 -13.22
CA ALA A 5 6.38 11.83 -11.82
C ALA A 5 5.50 12.86 -11.08
N TYR A 6 4.57 12.42 -10.28
CA TYR A 6 3.80 13.28 -9.39
C TYR A 6 4.71 13.86 -8.32
N SER A 7 4.80 15.19 -8.25
CA SER A 7 5.60 15.87 -7.24
C SER A 7 4.91 15.80 -5.87
N ARG A 8 5.71 15.78 -4.78
CA ARG A 8 5.20 15.79 -3.39
C ARG A 8 4.18 16.91 -3.11
N ARG A 9 4.27 18.02 -3.83
CA ARG A 9 3.33 19.16 -3.71
C ARG A 9 1.97 18.89 -4.34
N GLN A 10 1.89 18.05 -5.37
CA GLN A 10 0.62 17.65 -6.00
C GLN A 10 -0.15 16.66 -5.13
N PHE A 11 0.57 15.77 -4.44
CA PHE A 11 -0.04 14.84 -3.48
C PHE A 11 -0.65 15.57 -2.27
N LEU A 12 0.05 16.57 -1.73
CA LEU A 12 -0.46 17.39 -0.62
C LEU A 12 -1.62 18.31 -1.04
N GLY A 13 -1.71 18.69 -2.30
CA GLY A 13 -2.83 19.48 -2.84
C GLY A 13 -4.13 18.68 -2.94
N LEU A 14 -4.08 17.38 -3.20
CA LEU A 14 -5.26 16.51 -3.23
C LEU A 14 -5.80 16.20 -1.82
N ALA A 15 -4.93 16.09 -0.83
CA ALA A 15 -5.32 15.83 0.57
C ALA A 15 -5.87 17.08 1.29
N GLY A 16 -5.58 18.29 0.78
CA GLY A 16 -6.00 19.55 1.39
C GLY A 16 -7.38 20.08 0.97
N GLY A 17 -8.02 19.44 0.00
CA GLY A 17 -9.27 19.92 -0.60
C GLY A 17 -10.56 19.54 0.14
N LEU A 18 -10.51 18.71 1.17
CA LEU A 18 -11.70 18.17 1.87
C LEU A 18 -11.94 18.75 3.28
N ALA A 19 -11.21 19.77 3.69
CA ALA A 19 -11.30 20.29 5.06
C ALA A 19 -11.82 21.72 5.16
N SER A 20 -12.85 22.11 4.40
CA SER A 20 -13.41 23.46 4.53
C SER A 20 -14.90 23.54 4.17
N ILE A 21 -15.77 22.84 4.87
CA ILE A 21 -17.18 23.25 5.00
C ILE A 21 -17.69 22.86 6.40
N VAL A 22 -17.28 23.61 7.41
CA VAL A 22 -18.08 23.80 8.63
C VAL A 22 -18.20 25.30 8.82
N GLY A 23 -19.24 25.87 8.27
CA GLY A 23 -19.57 27.28 8.39
C GLY A 23 -20.95 27.44 9.04
N LEU A 24 -20.96 27.98 10.21
CA LEU A 24 -22.05 28.46 11.03
C LEU A 24 -23.21 29.00 10.23
N GLY A 25 -24.39 28.44 10.44
CA GLY A 25 -25.69 29.05 10.14
C GLY A 25 -26.30 29.65 11.40
N LEU A 26 -26.20 30.95 11.58
CA LEU A 26 -26.98 31.68 12.57
C LEU A 26 -28.22 32.33 11.92
N VAL A 27 -29.32 32.10 12.55
CA VAL A 27 -30.68 32.55 12.30
C VAL A 27 -30.79 34.07 12.11
N GLY A 28 -31.52 34.50 11.09
CA GLY A 28 -32.02 35.85 10.93
C GLY A 28 -33.31 35.87 10.16
N CYS A 29 -34.41 36.12 10.83
CA CYS A 29 -35.74 36.35 10.27
C CYS A 29 -35.85 37.68 9.53
N GLY A 30 -36.53 37.69 8.37
CA GLY A 30 -37.24 38.88 7.89
C GLY A 30 -37.08 39.20 6.41
N GLY A 31 -38.14 39.04 5.60
CA GLY A 31 -38.52 39.97 4.50
C GLY A 31 -38.30 39.48 3.07
N ALA A 32 -39.38 39.06 2.45
CA ALA A 32 -39.84 39.26 1.05
C ALA A 32 -38.87 39.13 -0.13
N GLY A 33 -39.04 38.09 -0.94
CA GLY A 33 -39.09 38.15 -2.39
C GLY A 33 -37.78 38.17 -3.16
N ALA A 34 -37.25 36.99 -3.50
CA ALA A 34 -36.48 36.78 -4.72
C ALA A 34 -36.38 35.26 -4.94
N SER A 35 -36.58 34.83 -6.17
CA SER A 35 -36.42 33.45 -6.63
C SER A 35 -34.95 33.04 -6.45
N ASP A 36 -34.67 32.31 -5.37
CA ASP A 36 -33.37 31.67 -5.19
C ASP A 36 -33.42 30.27 -5.76
N ASP A 37 -32.65 30.13 -6.81
CA ASP A 37 -32.13 28.86 -7.27
C ASP A 37 -31.22 28.29 -6.16
N THR A 38 -31.85 27.69 -5.15
CA THR A 38 -31.14 26.94 -4.13
C THR A 38 -30.63 25.68 -4.78
N GLY A 39 -29.38 25.77 -5.26
CA GLY A 39 -28.59 24.61 -5.55
C GLY A 39 -28.64 23.69 -4.33
N SER A 40 -29.42 22.62 -4.46
CA SER A 40 -29.49 21.53 -3.50
C SER A 40 -28.05 21.02 -3.31
N ALA A 41 -27.42 21.43 -2.22
CA ALA A 41 -26.25 20.71 -1.74
C ALA A 41 -26.70 19.27 -1.49
N ALA A 42 -26.38 18.38 -2.42
CA ALA A 42 -26.63 16.97 -2.24
C ALA A 42 -26.03 16.62 -0.88
N ALA A 43 -26.85 16.23 0.07
CA ALA A 43 -26.38 15.67 1.33
C ALA A 43 -25.43 14.54 0.95
N ALA A 44 -24.18 14.63 1.35
CA ALA A 44 -23.23 13.54 1.13
C ALA A 44 -23.87 12.29 1.76
N GLU A 45 -24.15 11.28 0.94
CA GLU A 45 -24.66 10.02 1.45
C GLU A 45 -23.68 9.50 2.51
N SER A 46 -24.18 9.22 3.70
CA SER A 46 -23.36 8.64 4.75
C SER A 46 -22.90 7.26 4.31
N VAL A 47 -21.60 7.08 4.19
CA VAL A 47 -21.01 5.77 3.88
C VAL A 47 -21.04 4.94 5.15
N SER A 48 -21.54 3.72 5.07
CA SER A 48 -21.60 2.78 6.20
C SER A 48 -21.30 1.36 5.75
N GLY A 49 -20.81 0.53 6.65
CA GLY A 49 -20.54 -0.89 6.38
C GLY A 49 -19.20 -1.36 6.91
N GLU A 50 -18.84 -2.59 6.51
CA GLU A 50 -17.58 -3.23 6.91
C GLU A 50 -16.67 -3.43 5.70
N VAL A 51 -15.39 -3.06 5.86
CA VAL A 51 -14.32 -3.33 4.91
C VAL A 51 -13.30 -4.23 5.59
N THR A 52 -13.04 -5.39 4.99
CA THR A 52 -12.03 -6.31 5.49
C THR A 52 -10.84 -6.37 4.54
N TYR A 53 -9.62 -6.51 5.10
CA TYR A 53 -8.42 -6.64 4.27
C TYR A 53 -7.48 -7.73 4.78
N ASP A 54 -6.69 -8.31 3.87
CA ASP A 54 -5.52 -9.12 4.18
C ASP A 54 -4.42 -8.87 3.14
N GLY A 55 -3.17 -9.17 3.46
CA GLY A 55 -2.13 -9.09 2.46
C GLY A 55 -0.73 -8.76 2.94
N ALA A 56 -0.04 -7.94 2.15
CA ALA A 56 1.36 -7.61 2.36
C ALA A 56 1.63 -7.00 3.74
N SER A 57 2.47 -7.66 4.53
CA SER A 57 2.87 -7.14 5.84
C SER A 57 3.78 -5.91 5.75
N SER A 58 4.45 -5.69 4.62
CA SER A 58 5.19 -4.47 4.29
C SER A 58 4.29 -3.26 4.16
N PHE A 59 3.03 -3.46 3.79
CA PHE A 59 2.03 -2.45 3.52
C PHE A 59 1.11 -2.17 4.71
N GLN A 60 1.16 -3.01 5.74
CA GLN A 60 0.22 -3.00 6.86
C GLN A 60 0.14 -1.64 7.58
N ALA A 61 1.29 -1.06 7.93
CA ALA A 61 1.30 0.23 8.63
C ALA A 61 0.64 1.38 7.83
N LEU A 62 0.78 1.36 6.50
CA LEU A 62 0.11 2.36 5.64
C LEU A 62 -1.40 2.13 5.60
N VAL A 63 -1.83 0.87 5.49
CA VAL A 63 -3.26 0.52 5.47
C VAL A 63 -3.92 0.85 6.81
N GLU A 64 -3.28 0.53 7.94
CA GLU A 64 -3.80 0.86 9.28
C GLU A 64 -3.98 2.38 9.46
N ALA A 65 -2.98 3.17 9.07
CA ALA A 65 -3.08 4.62 9.14
C ALA A 65 -4.15 5.22 8.20
N ALA A 66 -4.36 4.61 7.03
CA ALA A 66 -5.41 5.01 6.11
C ALA A 66 -6.79 4.61 6.63
N ALA A 67 -6.91 3.41 7.19
CA ALA A 67 -8.14 2.90 7.78
C ALA A 67 -8.61 3.76 8.96
N GLU A 68 -7.70 4.13 9.87
CA GLU A 68 -7.98 5.03 10.99
C GLU A 68 -8.59 6.35 10.50
N LYS A 69 -7.92 7.03 9.56
CA LYS A 69 -8.42 8.29 8.99
C LYS A 69 -9.74 8.14 8.25
N PHE A 70 -9.95 7.02 7.60
CA PHE A 70 -11.19 6.77 6.88
C PHE A 70 -12.36 6.55 7.84
N MET A 71 -12.15 5.80 8.92
CA MET A 71 -13.14 5.61 9.98
C MET A 71 -13.43 6.90 10.76
N ASP A 72 -12.43 7.74 11.02
CA ASP A 72 -12.60 9.06 11.62
C ASP A 72 -13.53 9.96 10.78
N ALA A 73 -13.39 9.89 9.46
CA ALA A 73 -14.22 10.65 8.53
C ALA A 73 -15.60 10.01 8.28
N ASN A 74 -15.74 8.70 8.53
CA ASN A 74 -16.94 7.91 8.27
C ASN A 74 -17.25 7.02 9.48
N PRO A 75 -17.85 7.55 10.55
CA PRO A 75 -18.04 6.83 11.81
C PRO A 75 -18.88 5.56 11.73
N ASP A 76 -19.69 5.42 10.69
CA ASP A 76 -20.54 4.25 10.44
C ASP A 76 -19.83 3.16 9.62
N VAL A 77 -18.52 3.33 9.33
CA VAL A 77 -17.68 2.34 8.64
C VAL A 77 -16.73 1.68 9.62
N SER A 78 -16.61 0.36 9.50
CA SER A 78 -15.58 -0.45 10.19
C SER A 78 -14.57 -0.97 9.17
N VAL A 79 -13.26 -0.77 9.43
CA VAL A 79 -12.17 -1.32 8.63
C VAL A 79 -11.31 -2.21 9.50
N SER A 80 -11.14 -3.47 9.10
CA SER A 80 -10.35 -4.44 9.88
C SER A 80 -9.55 -5.38 8.97
N GLY A 81 -8.41 -5.90 9.46
CA GLY A 81 -7.64 -6.87 8.70
C GLY A 81 -6.25 -7.17 9.26
N SER A 82 -5.42 -7.83 8.47
CA SER A 82 -4.11 -8.34 8.88
C SER A 82 -3.10 -8.35 7.73
N GLY A 83 -1.80 -8.31 8.08
CA GLY A 83 -0.69 -8.44 7.13
C GLY A 83 -0.10 -9.87 7.10
N ASN A 84 -0.76 -10.80 6.44
CA ASN A 84 -0.33 -12.21 6.37
C ASN A 84 0.56 -12.56 5.16
N GLY A 85 0.86 -11.58 4.31
CA GLY A 85 1.66 -11.67 3.10
C GLY A 85 0.83 -11.55 1.82
N SER A 86 1.44 -10.99 0.76
CA SER A 86 0.77 -10.70 -0.52
C SER A 86 0.02 -11.90 -1.10
N GLY A 87 0.64 -13.09 -1.08
CA GLY A 87 0.00 -14.30 -1.60
C GLY A 87 -1.30 -14.67 -0.88
N LYS A 88 -1.37 -14.49 0.44
CA LYS A 88 -2.61 -14.72 1.20
C LYS A 88 -3.66 -13.66 0.89
N GLY A 89 -3.28 -12.38 0.83
CA GLY A 89 -4.20 -11.30 0.48
C GLY A 89 -4.82 -11.50 -0.90
N LEU A 90 -4.01 -11.81 -1.91
CA LEU A 90 -4.49 -12.10 -3.25
C LEU A 90 -5.44 -13.30 -3.30
N THR A 91 -5.10 -14.39 -2.61
CA THR A 91 -5.98 -15.56 -2.54
C THR A 91 -7.30 -15.25 -1.82
N ALA A 92 -7.23 -14.48 -0.72
CA ALA A 92 -8.41 -14.13 0.07
C ALA A 92 -9.37 -13.21 -0.69
N VAL A 93 -8.86 -12.18 -1.39
CA VAL A 93 -9.70 -11.29 -2.19
C VAL A 93 -10.29 -12.01 -3.41
N ALA A 94 -9.52 -12.89 -4.06
CA ALA A 94 -10.03 -13.70 -5.17
C ALA A 94 -11.14 -14.68 -4.76
N ALA A 95 -11.07 -15.16 -3.51
CA ALA A 95 -12.10 -16.02 -2.91
C ALA A 95 -13.29 -15.23 -2.32
N GLY A 96 -13.25 -13.90 -2.32
CA GLY A 96 -14.28 -13.04 -1.71
C GLY A 96 -14.34 -13.13 -0.19
N THR A 97 -13.29 -13.61 0.48
CA THR A 97 -13.25 -13.70 1.95
C THR A 97 -12.79 -12.39 2.61
N VAL A 98 -12.20 -11.49 1.85
CA VAL A 98 -11.92 -10.11 2.22
C VAL A 98 -12.32 -9.17 1.09
N THR A 99 -12.58 -7.91 1.44
CA THR A 99 -12.96 -6.85 0.50
C THR A 99 -11.74 -6.36 -0.29
N ILE A 100 -10.57 -6.26 0.37
CA ILE A 100 -9.34 -5.72 -0.19
C ILE A 100 -8.19 -6.71 0.02
N GLY A 101 -7.45 -7.00 -1.06
CA GLY A 101 -6.20 -7.75 -1.00
C GLY A 101 -5.01 -6.83 -1.19
N ASN A 102 -4.17 -6.65 -0.17
CA ASN A 102 -2.98 -5.83 -0.27
C ASN A 102 -1.79 -6.65 -0.80
N SER A 103 -1.10 -6.14 -1.81
CA SER A 103 -0.01 -6.89 -2.44
C SER A 103 1.16 -6.00 -2.88
N ASP A 104 2.38 -6.52 -2.75
CA ASP A 104 3.61 -5.93 -3.32
C ASP A 104 3.84 -6.41 -4.76
N VAL A 105 3.02 -7.31 -5.27
CA VAL A 105 3.11 -7.89 -6.62
C VAL A 105 1.74 -7.87 -7.28
N PHE A 106 1.72 -7.82 -8.60
CA PHE A 106 0.48 -7.89 -9.37
C PHE A 106 -0.23 -9.24 -9.19
N ALA A 107 -1.55 -9.24 -9.27
CA ALA A 107 -2.38 -10.42 -9.07
C ALA A 107 -2.01 -11.55 -10.05
N GLU A 108 -1.70 -11.22 -11.29
CA GLU A 108 -1.33 -12.15 -12.36
C GLU A 108 -0.05 -12.95 -12.08
N THR A 109 0.78 -12.48 -11.16
CA THR A 109 2.01 -13.19 -10.78
C THR A 109 1.75 -14.36 -9.82
N LYS A 110 0.56 -14.43 -9.23
CA LYS A 110 0.22 -15.37 -8.16
C LYS A 110 -1.10 -16.10 -8.35
N LEU A 111 -1.99 -15.57 -9.17
CA LEU A 111 -3.33 -16.11 -9.39
C LEU A 111 -3.49 -16.54 -10.84
N GLU A 112 -4.37 -17.48 -11.07
CA GLU A 112 -4.78 -17.92 -12.42
C GLU A 112 -5.66 -16.85 -13.08
N ALA A 113 -5.65 -16.81 -14.39
CA ALA A 113 -6.35 -15.80 -15.19
C ALA A 113 -7.86 -15.70 -14.84
N ASP A 114 -8.50 -16.83 -14.52
CA ASP A 114 -9.90 -16.86 -14.12
C ASP A 114 -10.18 -16.18 -12.77
N GLN A 115 -9.20 -16.19 -11.89
CA GLN A 115 -9.30 -15.53 -10.58
C GLN A 115 -9.05 -14.02 -10.69
N VAL A 116 -8.12 -13.63 -11.56
CA VAL A 116 -7.76 -12.21 -11.76
C VAL A 116 -8.86 -11.42 -12.45
N LYS A 117 -9.60 -12.02 -13.41
CA LYS A 117 -10.60 -11.30 -14.23
C LYS A 117 -11.68 -10.55 -13.45
N ASN A 118 -11.94 -10.94 -12.20
CA ASN A 118 -12.94 -10.33 -11.33
C ASN A 118 -12.32 -9.36 -10.32
N LEU A 119 -11.00 -9.16 -10.36
CA LEU A 119 -10.30 -8.22 -9.50
C LEU A 119 -10.07 -6.90 -10.22
N VAL A 120 -10.07 -5.82 -9.45
CA VAL A 120 -9.65 -4.50 -9.93
C VAL A 120 -8.36 -4.15 -9.20
N ASP A 121 -7.30 -3.89 -9.95
CA ASP A 121 -6.01 -3.50 -9.41
C ASP A 121 -5.95 -1.98 -9.23
N HIS A 122 -5.51 -1.55 -8.05
CA HIS A 122 -5.31 -0.14 -7.70
C HIS A 122 -3.87 0.07 -7.25
N GLU A 123 -3.06 0.68 -8.10
CA GLU A 123 -1.72 1.10 -7.71
C GLU A 123 -1.81 2.29 -6.75
N VAL A 124 -1.33 2.09 -5.53
CA VAL A 124 -1.39 3.09 -4.44
C VAL A 124 -0.02 3.66 -4.09
N ALA A 125 1.06 2.93 -4.38
CA ALA A 125 2.43 3.36 -4.12
C ALA A 125 3.44 2.57 -4.96
N VAL A 126 4.56 3.21 -5.26
CA VAL A 126 5.74 2.54 -5.83
C VAL A 126 6.81 2.47 -4.76
N VAL A 127 7.36 1.28 -4.52
CA VAL A 127 8.38 1.04 -3.52
C VAL A 127 9.66 0.48 -4.15
N GLY A 128 10.80 0.94 -3.67
CA GLY A 128 12.09 0.32 -3.96
C GLY A 128 12.39 -0.78 -2.93
N MET A 129 12.83 -1.93 -3.41
CA MET A 129 13.29 -3.03 -2.55
C MET A 129 14.78 -3.26 -2.75
N GLY A 130 15.50 -3.45 -1.66
CA GLY A 130 16.92 -3.70 -1.70
C GLY A 130 17.38 -4.53 -0.51
N PRO A 131 18.50 -5.23 -0.64
CA PRO A 131 19.14 -5.91 0.48
C PRO A 131 19.73 -4.88 1.45
N VAL A 132 19.76 -5.24 2.71
CA VAL A 132 20.45 -4.49 3.75
C VAL A 132 21.47 -5.40 4.43
N VAL A 133 22.57 -4.85 4.85
CA VAL A 133 23.63 -5.58 5.53
C VAL A 133 23.85 -5.05 6.94
N SER A 134 24.46 -5.85 7.80
CA SER A 134 24.87 -5.41 9.13
C SER A 134 25.88 -4.26 9.01
N LYS A 135 25.83 -3.29 9.93
CA LYS A 135 26.76 -2.14 9.99
C LYS A 135 28.24 -2.53 10.05
N ASN A 136 28.54 -3.77 10.40
CA ASN A 136 29.92 -4.26 10.49
C ASN A 136 30.45 -4.82 9.16
N VAL A 137 29.59 -4.97 8.16
CA VAL A 137 29.99 -5.42 6.82
C VAL A 137 30.59 -4.23 6.07
N LYS A 138 31.81 -4.38 5.60
CA LYS A 138 32.57 -3.35 4.87
C LYS A 138 32.46 -3.61 3.36
N VAL A 139 31.27 -3.59 2.85
CA VAL A 139 30.98 -3.70 1.42
C VAL A 139 30.02 -2.57 1.09
N ASP A 140 30.46 -1.66 0.23
CA ASP A 140 29.69 -0.45 -0.11
C ASP A 140 28.83 -0.65 -1.35
N ASP A 141 29.19 -1.60 -2.22
CA ASP A 141 28.46 -1.89 -3.45
C ASP A 141 28.53 -3.37 -3.80
N LEU A 142 27.47 -3.86 -4.43
CA LEU A 142 27.38 -5.24 -4.95
C LEU A 142 26.77 -5.23 -6.34
N SER A 143 27.42 -5.90 -7.27
CA SER A 143 26.81 -6.14 -8.58
C SER A 143 25.61 -7.09 -8.46
N LEU A 144 24.72 -7.06 -9.45
CA LEU A 144 23.58 -7.98 -9.51
C LEU A 144 24.03 -9.46 -9.49
N GLU A 145 25.13 -9.78 -10.16
CA GLU A 145 25.67 -11.14 -10.18
C GLU A 145 26.20 -11.56 -8.79
N GLN A 146 26.84 -10.66 -8.06
CA GLN A 146 27.25 -10.92 -6.69
C GLN A 146 26.04 -11.12 -5.77
N LEU A 147 25.00 -10.31 -5.90
CA LEU A 147 23.75 -10.50 -5.15
C LEU A 147 23.11 -11.85 -5.46
N LYS A 148 23.00 -12.23 -6.72
CA LYS A 148 22.53 -13.56 -7.12
C LYS A 148 23.37 -14.67 -6.51
N GLY A 149 24.70 -14.55 -6.54
CA GLY A 149 25.63 -15.50 -5.96
C GLY A 149 25.44 -15.65 -4.44
N ILE A 150 25.24 -14.55 -3.73
CA ILE A 150 24.98 -14.56 -2.28
C ILE A 150 23.64 -15.24 -1.96
N PHE A 151 22.55 -14.81 -2.60
CA PHE A 151 21.21 -15.33 -2.30
C PHE A 151 21.00 -16.78 -2.78
N SER A 152 21.74 -17.24 -3.78
CA SER A 152 21.77 -18.65 -4.21
C SER A 152 22.72 -19.54 -3.38
N GLY A 153 23.52 -18.94 -2.50
CA GLY A 153 24.51 -19.66 -1.67
C GLY A 153 25.80 -20.06 -2.40
N GLN A 154 26.07 -19.51 -3.59
CA GLN A 154 27.32 -19.69 -4.32
C GLN A 154 28.45 -18.85 -3.71
N ILE A 155 28.15 -17.66 -3.22
CA ILE A 155 29.05 -16.76 -2.49
C ILE A 155 28.66 -16.83 -1.02
N THR A 156 29.59 -17.29 -0.18
CA THR A 156 29.30 -17.57 1.24
C THR A 156 30.18 -16.80 2.21
N ASN A 157 31.14 -16.04 1.70
CA ASN A 157 32.06 -15.24 2.50
C ASN A 157 32.16 -13.83 1.93
N TRP A 158 32.15 -12.82 2.80
CA TRP A 158 32.24 -11.42 2.38
C TRP A 158 33.53 -11.08 1.65
N LYS A 159 34.63 -11.79 1.91
CA LYS A 159 35.90 -11.58 1.18
C LYS A 159 35.78 -11.83 -0.32
N GLU A 160 34.86 -12.67 -0.76
CA GLU A 160 34.65 -12.99 -2.16
C GLU A 160 34.06 -11.79 -2.95
N VAL A 161 33.54 -10.82 -2.22
CA VAL A 161 32.93 -9.59 -2.78
C VAL A 161 33.62 -8.31 -2.26
N GLY A 162 34.84 -8.43 -1.76
CA GLY A 162 35.67 -7.29 -1.36
C GLY A 162 35.52 -6.86 0.11
N GLY A 163 34.82 -7.61 0.92
CA GLY A 163 34.69 -7.38 2.37
C GLY A 163 35.71 -8.14 3.20
N ASP A 164 35.53 -8.13 4.51
CA ASP A 164 36.35 -8.85 5.48
C ASP A 164 36.14 -10.38 5.34
N ASP A 165 37.12 -11.18 5.85
CA ASP A 165 37.00 -12.64 5.92
C ASP A 165 35.94 -13.03 6.98
N ALA A 166 34.66 -13.01 6.58
CA ALA A 166 33.56 -13.32 7.44
C ALA A 166 32.46 -14.04 6.66
N LYS A 167 31.82 -15.02 7.30
CA LYS A 167 30.73 -15.79 6.71
C LYS A 167 29.49 -14.92 6.46
N ILE A 168 28.90 -15.07 5.29
CA ILE A 168 27.59 -14.48 4.95
C ILE A 168 26.48 -15.32 5.59
N VAL A 169 25.57 -14.66 6.30
CA VAL A 169 24.32 -15.24 6.79
C VAL A 169 23.19 -14.55 6.07
N VAL A 170 22.54 -15.26 5.15
CA VAL A 170 21.42 -14.75 4.39
C VAL A 170 20.11 -14.86 5.20
N LEU A 171 19.43 -13.75 5.38
CA LEU A 171 18.09 -13.71 5.95
C LEU A 171 17.09 -13.40 4.83
N ASN A 172 16.16 -14.29 4.59
CA ASN A 172 15.11 -14.09 3.60
C ASN A 172 13.73 -14.13 4.25
N ARG A 173 12.76 -13.54 3.57
CA ARG A 173 11.37 -13.57 3.99
C ARG A 173 10.77 -14.96 3.77
N LYS A 174 9.76 -15.32 4.56
CA LYS A 174 9.03 -16.59 4.40
C LYS A 174 8.32 -16.66 3.03
N ALA A 175 8.01 -17.85 2.58
CA ALA A 175 7.17 -18.07 1.40
C ALA A 175 5.83 -17.33 1.52
N GLY A 176 5.32 -16.80 0.41
CA GLY A 176 4.10 -15.98 0.37
C GLY A 176 4.33 -14.49 0.63
N SER A 177 5.57 -14.06 0.97
CA SER A 177 5.92 -12.65 1.04
C SER A 177 6.00 -12.07 -0.38
N GLY A 178 5.33 -10.94 -0.61
CA GLY A 178 5.43 -10.19 -1.87
C GLY A 178 6.82 -9.60 -2.05
N THR A 179 7.42 -9.04 -1.00
CA THR A 179 8.82 -8.54 -1.02
C THR A 179 9.80 -9.63 -1.47
N ARG A 180 9.65 -10.87 -0.97
CA ARG A 180 10.46 -11.99 -1.42
C ARG A 180 10.21 -12.32 -2.89
N ALA A 181 8.96 -12.36 -3.31
CA ALA A 181 8.60 -12.67 -4.70
C ALA A 181 9.09 -11.63 -5.71
N THR A 182 9.19 -10.37 -5.30
CA THR A 182 9.76 -9.30 -6.15
C THR A 182 11.28 -9.41 -6.26
N PHE A 183 11.93 -9.92 -5.22
CA PHE A 183 13.39 -10.01 -5.16
C PHE A 183 13.93 -11.28 -5.88
N GLU A 184 13.22 -12.40 -5.88
CA GLU A 184 13.58 -13.67 -6.54
C GLU A 184 13.31 -13.64 -8.05
#